data_a8025c89d7233e80b43c0230df6e39f5
#
_entry.id   a8025c89d7233e80b43c0230df6e39f5
#
_cell.length_a   1.000
_cell.length_b   1.000
_cell.length_c   1.000
_cell.angle_alpha   90.00
_cell.angle_beta   90.00
_cell.angle_gamma   90.00
#
_symmetry.space_group_name_H-M   'P 1'
#
loop_
_entity.id
_entity.type
_entity.pdbx_description
1 polymer ?
#
loop_
_entity_poly.entity_id
_entity_poly.type
_entity_poly.pdbx_seq_one_letter_code
_entity_poly.pdbx_strand_id
1 'polypeptide(L)'
;MTSSDWTLLTNDDGADSPALVPFAEALATRGRVRTCVPDRERSWSGKALSRWDELAVADLPAPLDGWAHSGLPADGVQLGVRHLEADPPSLVVSGINVGHNHGAAYLWSSGTVGAAIEGWALGVPAVAFSAGTMSDWEAWRASCHA
;
A
#
# COMPACT_ATOMS: atom_id res chain seq x y z
N MET A 1 -22.32 11.20 -7.54
CA MET A 1 -20.87 11.16 -7.24
C MET A 1 -20.27 10.16 -8.23
N THR A 2 -19.50 10.63 -9.19
CA THR A 2 -18.70 9.75 -10.06
C THR A 2 -17.69 9.04 -9.17
N SER A 3 -17.78 7.72 -9.03
CA SER A 3 -16.74 6.98 -8.33
C SER A 3 -15.46 7.16 -9.13
N SER A 4 -14.42 7.66 -8.47
CA SER A 4 -13.09 7.68 -9.06
C SER A 4 -12.70 6.24 -9.42
N ASP A 5 -12.24 6.05 -10.64
CA ASP A 5 -11.98 4.71 -11.19
C ASP A 5 -10.48 4.35 -11.04
N TRP A 6 -9.94 4.52 -9.84
CA TRP A 6 -8.54 4.20 -9.56
C TRP A 6 -8.34 3.56 -8.20
N THR A 7 -7.28 2.75 -8.09
CA THR A 7 -6.86 2.05 -6.89
C THR A 7 -5.60 2.68 -6.31
N LEU A 8 -5.60 2.94 -5.01
CA LEU A 8 -4.41 3.30 -4.26
C LEU A 8 -3.68 2.04 -3.79
N LEU A 9 -2.45 1.86 -4.25
CA LEU A 9 -1.55 0.81 -3.76
C LEU A 9 -0.58 1.38 -2.73
N THR A 10 -0.48 0.74 -1.58
CA THR A 10 0.49 1.04 -0.52
C THR A 10 1.10 -0.24 0.06
N ASN A 11 2.13 -0.13 0.91
CA ASN A 11 2.74 -1.22 1.66
C ASN A 11 3.46 -0.70 2.91
N ASP A 12 4.11 -1.56 3.68
CA ASP A 12 5.04 -1.21 4.76
C ASP A 12 6.49 -1.67 4.51
N ASP A 13 6.70 -2.47 3.47
CA ASP A 13 8.06 -2.87 3.03
C ASP A 13 8.82 -1.75 2.30
N GLY A 14 8.10 -0.70 1.87
CA GLY A 14 8.68 0.47 1.22
C GLY A 14 8.82 0.35 -0.30
N ALA A 15 9.44 1.39 -0.88
CA ALA A 15 9.59 1.53 -2.34
C ALA A 15 10.49 0.44 -2.97
N ASP A 16 11.42 -0.12 -2.19
CA ASP A 16 12.34 -1.17 -2.65
C ASP A 16 11.77 -2.59 -2.48
N SER A 17 10.51 -2.74 -2.05
CA SER A 17 9.88 -4.06 -1.91
C SER A 17 9.90 -4.84 -3.22
N PRO A 18 10.40 -6.09 -3.24
CA PRO A 18 10.40 -6.92 -4.45
C PRO A 18 8.99 -7.25 -4.94
N ALA A 19 7.99 -7.14 -4.06
CA ALA A 19 6.58 -7.39 -4.38
C ALA A 19 5.90 -6.18 -5.05
N LEU A 20 6.44 -4.97 -4.91
CA LEU A 20 5.72 -3.75 -5.26
C LEU A 20 5.44 -3.63 -6.77
N VAL A 21 6.46 -3.72 -7.59
CA VAL A 21 6.31 -3.58 -9.05
C VAL A 21 5.40 -4.67 -9.63
N PRO A 22 5.66 -5.98 -9.39
CA PRO A 22 4.79 -7.02 -9.94
C PRO A 22 3.34 -6.93 -9.45
N PHE A 23 3.11 -6.44 -8.23
CA PHE A 23 1.76 -6.27 -7.71
C PHE A 23 1.05 -5.07 -8.35
N ALA A 24 1.75 -3.96 -8.53
CA ALA A 24 1.23 -2.80 -9.26
C ALA A 24 0.83 -3.16 -10.70
N GLU A 25 1.67 -3.91 -11.40
CA GLU A 25 1.40 -4.42 -12.76
C GLU A 25 0.17 -5.33 -12.79
N ALA A 26 0.05 -6.26 -11.84
CA ALA A 26 -1.11 -7.15 -11.74
C ALA A 26 -2.41 -6.38 -11.48
N LEU A 27 -2.39 -5.39 -10.59
CA LEU A 27 -3.55 -4.53 -10.33
C LEU A 27 -3.90 -3.66 -11.53
N ALA A 28 -2.90 -3.17 -12.27
CA ALA A 28 -3.10 -2.33 -13.46
C ALA A 28 -3.86 -3.05 -14.59
N THR A 29 -3.88 -4.37 -14.61
CA THR A 29 -4.74 -5.14 -15.53
C THR A 29 -6.23 -4.95 -15.27
N ARG A 30 -6.59 -4.44 -14.10
CA ARG A 30 -7.98 -4.25 -13.64
C ARG A 30 -8.44 -2.80 -13.66
N GLY A 31 -7.54 -1.85 -13.83
CA GLY A 31 -7.83 -0.41 -13.83
C GLY A 31 -6.62 0.44 -13.49
N ARG A 32 -6.82 1.75 -13.39
CA ARG A 32 -5.76 2.69 -13.04
C ARG A 32 -5.27 2.44 -11.61
N VAL A 33 -3.97 2.35 -11.43
CA VAL A 33 -3.31 2.20 -10.13
C VAL A 33 -2.40 3.40 -9.87
N ARG A 34 -2.47 3.97 -8.69
CA ARG A 34 -1.51 4.93 -8.18
C ARG A 34 -0.88 4.37 -6.91
N THR A 35 0.43 4.50 -6.83
CA THR A 35 1.21 3.95 -5.72
C THR A 35 1.60 5.07 -4.76
N CYS A 36 1.41 4.86 -3.46
CA CYS A 36 1.91 5.77 -2.43
C CYS A 36 2.47 4.94 -1.28
N VAL A 37 3.79 4.81 -1.21
CA VAL A 37 4.49 3.91 -0.30
C VAL A 37 5.56 4.64 0.52
N PRO A 38 5.93 4.14 1.70
CA PRO A 38 7.09 4.64 2.40
C PRO A 38 8.37 4.56 1.56
N ASP A 39 9.29 5.51 1.75
CA ASP A 39 10.61 5.55 1.10
C ASP A 39 11.51 4.36 1.47
N ARG A 40 11.21 3.69 2.58
CA ARG A 40 11.91 2.53 3.13
C ARG A 40 10.97 1.68 3.97
N GLU A 41 11.42 0.50 4.38
CA GLU A 41 10.67 -0.39 5.27
C GLU A 41 10.25 0.30 6.58
N ARG A 42 8.98 0.12 6.96
CA ARG A 42 8.32 0.65 8.17
C ARG A 42 7.55 -0.43 8.91
N SER A 43 8.14 -1.61 9.04
CA SER A 43 7.54 -2.74 9.76
C SER A 43 7.21 -2.41 11.22
N TRP A 44 6.24 -3.11 11.79
CA TRP A 44 5.79 -2.95 13.17
C TRP A 44 5.19 -1.58 13.52
N SER A 45 4.80 -0.80 12.53
CA SER A 45 4.23 0.54 12.76
C SER A 45 2.73 0.53 13.13
N GLY A 46 2.05 -0.60 12.90
CA GLY A 46 0.60 -0.67 13.10
C GLY A 46 -0.13 0.39 12.28
N LYS A 47 -1.18 0.98 12.86
CA LYS A 47 -1.93 2.11 12.28
C LYS A 47 -1.41 3.47 12.79
N ALA A 48 -0.13 3.62 13.03
CA ALA A 48 0.42 4.91 13.46
C ALA A 48 0.42 5.94 12.30
N LEU A 49 0.30 7.21 12.67
CA LEU A 49 0.39 8.36 11.78
C LEU A 49 1.50 9.31 12.28
N SER A 50 2.24 9.89 11.33
CA SER A 50 3.20 10.95 11.61
C SER A 50 2.45 12.25 11.90
N ARG A 51 2.39 12.63 13.17
CA ARG A 51 1.57 13.76 13.59
C ARG A 51 2.34 15.09 13.61
N TRP A 52 3.62 15.03 13.86
CA TRP A 52 4.43 16.21 14.16
C TRP A 52 5.54 16.46 13.16
N ASP A 53 5.80 15.52 12.28
CA ASP A 53 6.87 15.58 11.30
C ASP A 53 6.33 16.03 9.94
N GLU A 54 7.13 16.82 9.23
CA GLU A 54 6.88 17.10 7.82
C GLU A 54 7.15 15.84 6.99
N LEU A 55 6.26 15.54 6.07
CA LEU A 55 6.41 14.41 5.16
C LEU A 55 7.04 14.87 3.85
N ALA A 56 8.25 14.39 3.56
CA ALA A 56 8.83 14.51 2.23
C ALA A 56 8.10 13.53 1.28
N VAL A 57 7.81 14.00 0.07
CA VAL A 57 7.18 13.20 -1.00
C VAL A 57 8.01 13.37 -2.27
N ALA A 58 8.28 12.26 -2.96
CA ALA A 58 9.02 12.23 -4.21
C ALA A 58 8.34 11.27 -5.19
N ASP A 59 8.47 11.51 -6.49
CA ASP A 59 7.96 10.62 -7.51
C ASP A 59 8.67 9.27 -7.49
N LEU A 60 7.93 8.19 -7.67
CA LEU A 60 8.50 6.86 -7.88
C LEU A 60 9.06 6.72 -9.30
N PRO A 61 10.15 5.95 -9.49
CA PRO A 61 10.66 5.66 -10.82
C PRO A 61 9.70 4.74 -11.60
N ALA A 62 9.71 4.85 -12.92
CA ALA A 62 9.02 3.90 -13.78
C ALA A 62 9.48 2.45 -13.46
N PRO A 63 8.58 1.44 -13.55
CA PRO A 63 7.25 1.50 -14.15
C PRO A 63 6.13 1.94 -13.17
N LEU A 64 6.45 2.31 -11.94
CA LEU A 64 5.45 2.73 -10.96
C LEU A 64 4.92 4.13 -11.27
N ASP A 65 3.61 4.32 -11.16
CA ASP A 65 2.95 5.61 -11.22
C ASP A 65 2.53 6.03 -9.80
N GLY A 66 3.21 7.00 -9.23
CA GLY A 66 2.92 7.44 -7.86
C GLY A 66 4.12 8.01 -7.11
N TRP A 67 4.10 7.86 -5.79
CA TRP A 67 4.97 8.58 -4.87
C TRP A 67 5.57 7.69 -3.78
N ALA A 68 6.81 7.99 -3.41
CA ALA A 68 7.42 7.57 -2.15
C ALA A 68 7.30 8.71 -1.13
N HIS A 69 7.14 8.37 0.15
CA HIS A 69 7.06 9.37 1.24
C HIS A 69 7.88 8.94 2.45
N SER A 70 8.30 9.92 3.27
CA SER A 70 9.12 9.66 4.46
C SER A 70 8.34 9.17 5.68
N GLY A 71 7.01 9.08 5.60
CA GLY A 71 6.13 8.72 6.70
C GLY A 71 5.92 7.22 6.88
N LEU A 72 4.88 6.88 7.62
CA LEU A 72 4.41 5.53 7.93
C LEU A 72 3.38 5.06 6.88
N PRO A 73 3.08 3.75 6.78
CA PRO A 73 2.13 3.24 5.76
C PRO A 73 0.76 3.92 5.77
N ALA A 74 0.22 4.21 6.94
CA ALA A 74 -1.05 4.92 7.07
C ALA A 74 -0.98 6.39 6.59
N ASP A 75 0.19 7.04 6.68
CA ASP A 75 0.40 8.39 6.10
C ASP A 75 0.27 8.36 4.59
N GLY A 76 0.79 7.33 3.92
CA GLY A 76 0.64 7.14 2.48
C GLY A 76 -0.83 7.04 2.06
N VAL A 77 -1.67 6.41 2.87
CA VAL A 77 -3.11 6.37 2.64
C VAL A 77 -3.76 7.74 2.82
N GLN A 78 -3.39 8.49 3.87
CA GLN A 78 -3.86 9.87 4.05
C GLN A 78 -3.49 10.76 2.87
N LEU A 79 -2.24 10.68 2.41
CA LEU A 79 -1.75 11.43 1.25
C LEU A 79 -2.53 11.05 -0.02
N GLY A 80 -2.64 9.76 -0.33
CA GLY A 80 -3.31 9.26 -1.52
C GLY A 80 -4.80 9.59 -1.57
N VAL A 81 -5.50 9.46 -0.43
CA VAL A 81 -6.95 9.71 -0.36
C VAL A 81 -7.29 11.19 -0.38
N ARG A 82 -6.44 12.06 0.18
CA ARG A 82 -6.81 13.46 0.46
C ARG A 82 -6.02 14.52 -0.32
N HIS A 83 -4.81 14.20 -0.79
CA HIS A 83 -3.88 15.25 -1.21
C HIS A 83 -3.24 15.06 -2.58
N LEU A 84 -3.08 13.82 -3.05
CA LEU A 84 -2.28 13.55 -4.24
C LEU A 84 -3.10 13.46 -5.54
N GLU A 85 -4.41 13.28 -5.44
CA GLU A 85 -5.35 13.28 -6.57
C GLU A 85 -6.58 14.14 -6.25
N ALA A 86 -7.26 14.61 -7.29
CA ALA A 86 -8.46 15.43 -7.13
C ALA A 86 -9.64 14.65 -6.53
N ASP A 87 -9.77 13.39 -6.92
CA ASP A 87 -10.81 12.50 -6.43
C ASP A 87 -10.19 11.36 -5.59
N PRO A 88 -10.83 10.92 -4.50
CA PRO A 88 -10.33 9.82 -3.68
C PRO A 88 -10.37 8.50 -4.46
N PRO A 89 -9.53 7.51 -4.12
CA PRO A 89 -9.54 6.20 -4.75
C PRO A 89 -10.86 5.44 -4.49
N SER A 90 -11.21 4.53 -5.39
CA SER A 90 -12.33 3.60 -5.19
C SER A 90 -11.96 2.42 -4.29
N LEU A 91 -10.66 2.12 -4.16
CA LEU A 91 -10.12 1.02 -3.37
C LEU A 91 -8.73 1.37 -2.84
N VAL A 92 -8.46 1.03 -1.60
CA VAL A 92 -7.11 0.98 -1.03
C VAL A 92 -6.65 -0.47 -0.98
N VAL A 93 -5.50 -0.75 -1.59
CA VAL A 93 -4.83 -2.05 -1.56
C VAL A 93 -3.52 -1.88 -0.82
N SER A 94 -3.31 -2.63 0.26
CA SER A 94 -2.09 -2.59 1.06
C SER A 94 -1.33 -3.91 0.96
N GLY A 95 -0.09 -3.88 0.57
CA GLY A 95 0.81 -5.03 0.45
C GLY A 95 1.47 -5.10 -0.94
N ILE A 96 1.97 -6.27 -1.38
CA ILE A 96 1.94 -7.52 -0.61
C ILE A 96 3.06 -7.46 0.42
N ASN A 97 2.73 -7.62 1.70
CA ASN A 97 3.73 -7.77 2.75
C ASN A 97 4.48 -9.10 2.57
N VAL A 98 5.79 -9.03 2.55
CA VAL A 98 6.65 -10.22 2.58
C VAL A 98 6.85 -10.65 4.03
N GLY A 99 5.91 -11.43 4.54
CA GLY A 99 5.88 -11.88 5.92
C GLY A 99 4.46 -12.18 6.41
N HIS A 100 4.36 -12.80 7.57
CA HIS A 100 3.09 -13.19 8.17
C HIS A 100 2.45 -12.05 8.95
N ASN A 101 1.14 -11.80 8.73
CA ASN A 101 0.31 -10.89 9.50
C ASN A 101 -0.87 -11.60 10.16
N HIS A 102 -0.69 -12.84 10.60
CA HIS A 102 -1.71 -13.63 11.28
C HIS A 102 -1.52 -13.68 12.81
N GLY A 103 -2.63 -13.86 13.52
CA GLY A 103 -2.63 -13.80 14.98
C GLY A 103 -2.64 -12.36 15.53
N ALA A 104 -3.17 -12.18 16.73
CA ALA A 104 -3.48 -10.86 17.28
C ALA A 104 -2.24 -9.92 17.33
N ALA A 105 -1.08 -10.44 17.75
CA ALA A 105 0.11 -9.63 17.92
C ALA A 105 0.61 -9.07 16.56
N TYR A 106 0.70 -9.90 15.54
CA TYR A 106 1.16 -9.48 14.21
C TYR A 106 0.13 -8.61 13.50
N LEU A 107 -1.17 -8.95 13.62
CA LEU A 107 -2.25 -8.19 12.99
C LEU A 107 -2.26 -6.73 13.46
N TRP A 108 -2.20 -6.50 14.78
CA TRP A 108 -2.28 -5.16 15.35
C TRP A 108 -1.02 -4.32 15.17
N SER A 109 0.14 -4.95 15.06
CA SER A 109 1.42 -4.27 14.82
C SER A 109 1.78 -4.11 13.34
N SER A 110 1.06 -4.77 12.43
CA SER A 110 1.33 -4.71 10.99
C SER A 110 1.05 -3.34 10.40
N GLY A 111 2.04 -2.76 9.71
CA GLY A 111 1.87 -1.55 8.92
C GLY A 111 0.97 -1.77 7.71
N THR A 112 1.06 -2.96 7.07
CA THR A 112 0.19 -3.37 5.96
C THR A 112 -1.29 -3.37 6.37
N VAL A 113 -1.61 -4.00 7.49
CA VAL A 113 -2.98 -4.02 8.03
C VAL A 113 -3.40 -2.63 8.50
N GLY A 114 -2.49 -1.90 9.14
CA GLY A 114 -2.71 -0.53 9.62
C GLY A 114 -3.09 0.43 8.50
N ALA A 115 -2.43 0.33 7.34
CA ALA A 115 -2.76 1.11 6.16
C ALA A 115 -4.16 0.79 5.61
N ALA A 116 -4.54 -0.50 5.56
CA ALA A 116 -5.88 -0.88 5.14
C ALA A 116 -6.96 -0.38 6.12
N ILE A 117 -6.70 -0.45 7.43
CA ILE A 117 -7.60 0.12 8.46
C ILE A 117 -7.74 1.64 8.27
N GLU A 118 -6.65 2.34 7.91
CA GLU A 118 -6.73 3.78 7.64
C GLU A 118 -7.61 4.09 6.42
N GLY A 119 -7.49 3.34 5.33
CA GLY A 119 -8.35 3.46 4.15
C GLY A 119 -9.83 3.31 4.51
N TRP A 120 -10.15 2.27 5.27
CA TRP A 120 -11.50 2.05 5.77
C TRP A 120 -11.99 3.19 6.67
N ALA A 121 -11.14 3.70 7.56
CA ALA A 121 -11.47 4.83 8.44
C ALA A 121 -11.76 6.13 7.67
N LEU A 122 -11.17 6.29 6.49
CA LEU A 122 -11.42 7.39 5.55
C LEU A 122 -12.63 7.16 4.65
N GLY A 123 -13.36 6.05 4.82
CA GLY A 123 -14.56 5.72 4.05
C GLY A 123 -14.28 5.07 2.70
N VAL A 124 -13.06 4.63 2.45
CA VAL A 124 -12.68 3.93 1.22
C VAL A 124 -12.60 2.42 1.50
N PRO A 125 -13.22 1.56 0.68
CA PRO A 125 -13.01 0.11 0.75
C PRO A 125 -11.51 -0.21 0.75
N ALA A 126 -11.09 -1.15 1.61
CA ALA A 126 -9.67 -1.45 1.76
C ALA A 126 -9.41 -2.95 1.95
N VAL A 127 -8.27 -3.42 1.45
CA VAL A 127 -7.82 -4.81 1.59
C VAL A 127 -6.32 -4.86 1.84
N ALA A 128 -5.88 -5.79 2.68
CA ALA A 128 -4.48 -6.06 2.98
C ALA A 128 -4.07 -7.45 2.48
N PHE A 129 -2.90 -7.54 1.86
CA PHE A 129 -2.32 -8.80 1.37
C PHE A 129 -0.98 -9.07 2.04
N SER A 130 -0.77 -10.32 2.44
CA SER A 130 0.49 -10.80 3.03
C SER A 130 0.84 -12.17 2.47
N ALA A 131 2.12 -12.40 2.17
CA ALA A 131 2.64 -13.70 1.76
C ALA A 131 3.62 -14.19 2.84
N GLY A 132 3.47 -15.44 3.27
CA GLY A 132 4.23 -15.98 4.40
C GLY A 132 5.71 -16.21 4.13
N THR A 133 6.07 -16.47 2.87
CA THR A 133 7.46 -16.73 2.45
C THR A 133 7.71 -16.23 1.04
N MET A 134 8.98 -16.14 0.64
CA MET A 134 9.33 -15.81 -0.76
C MET A 134 8.83 -16.87 -1.74
N SER A 135 8.74 -18.16 -1.32
CA SER A 135 8.16 -19.20 -2.15
C SER A 135 6.67 -19.01 -2.38
N ASP A 136 5.93 -18.53 -1.38
CA ASP A 136 4.52 -18.21 -1.51
C ASP A 136 4.32 -17.01 -2.44
N TRP A 137 5.21 -16.04 -2.34
CA TRP A 137 5.27 -14.88 -3.24
C TRP A 137 5.50 -15.29 -4.70
N GLU A 138 6.47 -16.16 -4.98
CA GLU A 138 6.76 -16.65 -6.32
C GLU A 138 5.59 -17.45 -6.91
N ALA A 139 4.96 -18.31 -6.10
CA ALA A 139 3.77 -19.05 -6.46
C ALA A 139 2.58 -18.12 -6.77
N TRP A 140 2.39 -17.08 -5.95
CA TRP A 140 1.36 -16.08 -6.17
C TRP A 140 1.61 -15.28 -7.45
N ARG A 141 2.85 -14.81 -7.67
CA ARG A 141 3.23 -14.10 -8.90
C ARG A 141 2.95 -14.93 -10.16
N ALA A 142 3.27 -16.22 -10.14
CA ALA A 142 2.98 -17.12 -11.24
C ALA A 142 1.47 -17.23 -11.52
N SER A 143 0.63 -17.22 -10.47
CA SER A 143 -0.83 -17.30 -10.61
C SER A 143 -1.49 -16.01 -11.09
N CYS A 144 -0.85 -14.85 -10.91
CA CYS A 144 -1.38 -13.57 -11.40
C CYS A 144 -1.19 -13.37 -12.92
N HIS A 145 -0.30 -14.14 -13.54
CA HIS A 145 -0.01 -14.09 -14.97
C HIS A 145 -0.68 -15.22 -15.78
N ALA A 146 -1.45 -16.09 -15.12
CA ALA A 146 -2.23 -17.16 -15.76
C ALA A 146 -3.69 -16.72 -15.97
#